data_c90180f01f516d02fb7b7e07e6a560d6
#
_entry.id   c90180f01f516d02fb7b7e07e6a560d6
#
_cell.length_a   1.000
_cell.length_b   1.000
_cell.length_c   1.000
_cell.angle_alpha   90.00
_cell.angle_beta   90.00
_cell.angle_gamma   90.00
#
_symmetry.space_group_name_H-M   'P 1'
#
loop_
_entity.id
_entity.type
_entity.pdbx_description
1 polymer ?
#
loop_
_entity_poly.entity_id
_entity_poly.type
_entity_poly.pdbx_seq_one_letter_code
_entity_poly.pdbx_strand_id
1 'polypeptide(L)'
;MNKLSPFISCAFALVLPALPAKAQDTFGQSEDPAIVLPGLSQYAPSSAAGAGAFVTRSVEMQALLTEEGNPVENGLTWRVFHPIPGSDGKLPLLASSEGGSARFEFEPGDYFIHVAFGRAGVTKKLSVPREGPLETQRLVLEAGGLVLNAVSGVDMRIPVHQLRFNIYKAEEGIDGEQQLVVENVRPNTIVRLNAGTYHIVSEYGAVNAVIRSDIRVEPGKLTEAVIQHRAAQLTLKLVAEEGGEAIADTAWSILTSGGDVVSESVGAFPTIVLAEGEYTAIARNKSQTYQREFTVVAGRNSDVEVLLK
;
A
#
# COMPACT_ATOMS: atom_id res chain seq x y z
N MET A 1 17.83 71.17 -12.97
CA MET A 1 16.98 72.21 -12.32
C MET A 1 15.89 71.42 -11.56
N ASN A 2 16.07 71.50 -10.20
CA ASN A 2 15.08 71.75 -9.17
C ASN A 2 13.82 70.87 -9.15
N LYS A 3 13.36 70.24 -8.09
CA LYS A 3 13.43 70.59 -6.63
C LYS A 3 13.12 69.40 -5.79
N LEU A 4 13.85 69.26 -4.72
CA LEU A 4 13.50 68.49 -3.52
C LEU A 4 12.25 69.07 -2.86
N SER A 5 11.47 68.25 -2.17
CA SER A 5 10.94 68.63 -0.84
C SER A 5 10.51 67.40 -0.02
N PRO A 6 10.75 67.42 1.27
CA PRO A 6 10.56 66.21 2.13
C PRO A 6 9.26 66.35 2.92
N PHE A 7 8.68 65.17 3.31
CA PHE A 7 7.67 65.16 4.35
C PHE A 7 8.09 64.29 5.53
N ILE A 8 8.01 64.93 6.63
CA ILE A 8 8.37 64.71 8.00
C ILE A 8 7.67 63.43 8.56
N SER A 9 8.52 62.72 9.25
CA SER A 9 8.22 61.63 10.18
C SER A 9 7.45 62.17 11.40
N CYS A 10 6.44 61.42 11.86
CA CYS A 10 5.98 61.49 13.24
C CYS A 10 5.99 60.06 13.80
N ALA A 11 7.00 59.79 14.59
CA ALA A 11 7.10 58.61 15.43
C ALA A 11 6.24 58.80 16.67
N PHE A 12 5.28 57.88 16.88
CA PHE A 12 4.62 57.72 18.18
C PHE A 12 5.14 56.43 18.80
N ALA A 13 6.01 56.61 19.78
CA ALA A 13 6.48 55.54 20.64
C ALA A 13 5.43 55.25 21.71
N LEU A 14 4.80 54.09 21.64
CA LEU A 14 3.98 53.53 22.72
C LEU A 14 4.85 52.56 23.50
N VAL A 15 5.28 52.98 24.68
CA VAL A 15 5.94 52.13 25.69
C VAL A 15 4.85 51.33 26.41
N LEU A 16 4.86 50.00 26.23
CA LEU A 16 4.09 49.05 27.06
C LEU A 16 5.06 48.30 27.97
N PRO A 17 4.73 48.15 29.26
CA PRO A 17 5.60 47.48 30.22
C PRO A 17 5.64 45.99 29.99
N ALA A 18 6.84 45.40 30.03
CA ALA A 18 7.11 44.00 30.00
C ALA A 18 6.64 43.31 31.30
N LEU A 19 5.70 42.40 31.21
CA LEU A 19 5.38 41.42 32.24
C LEU A 19 6.18 40.12 31.96
N PRO A 20 6.77 39.50 32.97
CA PRO A 20 7.51 38.24 32.77
C PRO A 20 6.55 37.10 32.48
N ALA A 21 6.64 36.54 31.28
CA ALA A 21 5.98 35.28 30.95
C ALA A 21 6.69 34.14 31.67
N LYS A 22 6.03 33.56 32.66
CA LYS A 22 6.35 32.22 33.15
C LYS A 22 5.92 31.22 32.05
N ALA A 23 6.90 30.57 31.48
CA ALA A 23 6.66 29.38 30.67
C ALA A 23 6.11 28.28 31.62
N GLN A 24 4.86 27.94 31.45
CA GLN A 24 4.29 26.70 31.94
C GLN A 24 4.21 25.75 30.76
N ASP A 25 5.13 24.80 30.77
CA ASP A 25 5.00 23.60 29.96
C ASP A 25 3.76 22.81 30.45
N THR A 26 2.67 22.93 29.73
CA THR A 26 1.51 22.06 29.92
C THR A 26 1.45 21.14 28.73
N PHE A 27 2.22 20.06 28.78
CA PHE A 27 1.90 18.88 27.99
C PHE A 27 0.58 18.33 28.54
N GLY A 28 -0.48 18.55 27.77
CA GLY A 28 -1.76 17.92 28.02
C GLY A 28 -1.61 16.42 27.90
N GLN A 29 -1.61 15.74 29.04
CA GLN A 29 -1.93 14.33 29.11
C GLN A 29 -3.41 14.21 28.69
N SER A 30 -3.66 13.55 27.57
CA SER A 30 -4.98 13.02 27.25
C SER A 30 -5.26 11.93 28.27
N GLU A 31 -6.00 12.24 29.29
CA GLU A 31 -6.62 11.25 30.15
C GLU A 31 -7.68 10.52 29.31
N ASP A 32 -7.39 9.30 28.91
CA ASP A 32 -8.43 8.34 28.52
C ASP A 32 -9.41 8.23 29.70
N PRO A 33 -10.73 8.36 29.48
CA PRO A 33 -11.68 8.21 30.56
C PRO A 33 -11.64 6.77 31.05
N ALA A 34 -11.00 6.57 32.20
CA ALA A 34 -11.11 5.32 32.93
C ALA A 34 -12.58 5.07 33.21
N ILE A 35 -13.15 4.03 32.60
CA ILE A 35 -14.51 3.56 32.90
C ILE A 35 -14.48 3.03 34.32
N VAL A 36 -14.89 3.87 35.26
CA VAL A 36 -15.13 3.45 36.64
C VAL A 36 -16.45 2.69 36.64
N LEU A 37 -16.40 1.38 36.69
CA LEU A 37 -17.57 0.53 36.93
C LEU A 37 -17.98 0.65 38.42
N PRO A 38 -19.14 1.21 38.73
CA PRO A 38 -19.62 1.25 40.13
C PRO A 38 -20.03 -0.16 40.55
N GLY A 39 -19.42 -0.67 41.57
CA GLY A 39 -19.86 -1.91 42.24
C GLY A 39 -18.79 -2.98 42.52
N LEU A 40 -17.54 -2.83 42.10
CA LEU A 40 -16.50 -3.83 42.33
C LEU A 40 -15.68 -3.63 43.65
N SER A 41 -15.94 -2.59 44.41
CA SER A 41 -15.25 -2.34 45.68
C SER A 41 -15.64 -3.32 46.81
N GLN A 42 -16.63 -4.21 46.64
CA GLN A 42 -17.00 -5.22 47.60
C GLN A 42 -16.25 -6.55 47.46
N TYR A 43 -15.45 -6.72 46.42
CA TYR A 43 -14.61 -7.90 46.22
C TYR A 43 -13.11 -7.57 46.20
N ALA A 44 -12.70 -6.60 46.99
CA ALA A 44 -11.30 -6.48 47.29
C ALA A 44 -10.92 -7.69 48.20
N PRO A 45 -10.08 -8.63 47.75
CA PRO A 45 -9.62 -9.69 48.63
C PRO A 45 -8.88 -9.01 49.79
N SER A 46 -9.28 -9.35 51.02
CA SER A 46 -8.59 -8.89 52.19
C SER A 46 -7.10 -9.17 52.06
N SER A 47 -6.28 -8.16 52.28
CA SER A 47 -4.81 -8.17 52.20
C SER A 47 -4.18 -9.01 53.30
N ALA A 48 -4.47 -10.30 53.36
CA ALA A 48 -3.86 -11.24 54.30
C ALA A 48 -3.89 -12.68 53.76
N ALA A 49 -3.36 -12.86 52.55
CA ALA A 49 -2.88 -14.15 52.09
C ALA A 49 -1.82 -13.87 51.05
N GLY A 50 -0.58 -14.22 51.38
CA GLY A 50 0.65 -14.14 50.64
C GLY A 50 0.53 -13.66 49.18
N ALA A 51 1.08 -12.50 48.91
CA ALA A 51 1.44 -12.15 47.55
C ALA A 51 2.41 -13.23 47.05
N GLY A 52 1.86 -14.30 46.45
CA GLY A 52 2.65 -15.20 45.66
C GLY A 52 3.29 -14.33 44.58
N ALA A 53 4.59 -14.18 44.66
CA ALA A 53 5.34 -13.49 43.63
C ALA A 53 4.92 -14.09 42.31
N PHE A 54 4.26 -13.31 41.45
CA PHE A 54 3.96 -13.72 40.06
C PHE A 54 5.31 -13.96 39.41
N VAL A 55 5.68 -15.22 39.23
CA VAL A 55 6.91 -15.60 38.59
C VAL A 55 6.73 -15.33 37.09
N THR A 56 7.17 -14.16 36.65
CA THR A 56 7.27 -13.89 35.22
C THR A 56 8.49 -14.61 34.66
N ARG A 57 8.40 -15.03 33.42
CA ARG A 57 9.42 -15.77 32.67
C ARG A 57 9.77 -14.99 31.40
N SER A 58 11.07 -14.71 31.24
CA SER A 58 11.60 -14.05 30.06
C SER A 58 11.74 -15.03 28.90
N VAL A 59 11.14 -14.73 27.77
CA VAL A 59 11.24 -15.53 26.52
C VAL A 59 11.81 -14.67 25.41
N GLU A 60 12.91 -15.13 24.85
CA GLU A 60 13.51 -14.53 23.65
C GLU A 60 12.89 -15.15 22.39
N MET A 61 12.57 -14.30 21.43
CA MET A 61 11.95 -14.66 20.16
C MET A 61 12.77 -14.18 18.98
N GLN A 62 12.97 -15.06 18.02
CA GLN A 62 13.70 -14.80 16.79
C GLN A 62 12.86 -15.26 15.61
N ALA A 63 12.80 -14.45 14.56
CA ALA A 63 12.18 -14.81 13.30
C ALA A 63 13.23 -14.99 12.20
N LEU A 64 13.06 -16.03 11.41
CA LEU A 64 13.94 -16.40 10.30
C LEU A 64 13.13 -16.43 9.00
N LEU A 65 13.74 -16.09 7.88
CA LEU A 65 13.09 -16.21 6.57
C LEU A 65 13.01 -17.66 6.09
N THR A 66 14.01 -18.48 6.49
CA THR A 66 14.11 -19.92 6.21
C THR A 66 14.65 -20.64 7.44
N GLU A 67 14.50 -21.96 7.53
CA GLU A 67 14.98 -22.73 8.69
C GLU A 67 16.50 -22.56 8.95
N GLU A 68 17.29 -22.50 7.90
CA GLU A 68 18.76 -22.36 7.97
C GLU A 68 19.22 -20.90 7.94
N GLY A 69 18.28 -19.94 7.87
CA GLY A 69 18.58 -18.52 7.76
C GLY A 69 19.06 -17.89 9.06
N ASN A 70 19.64 -16.69 8.96
CA ASN A 70 19.92 -15.86 10.12
C ASN A 70 18.65 -15.17 10.63
N PRO A 71 18.58 -14.84 11.93
CA PRO A 71 17.52 -14.02 12.47
C PRO A 71 17.38 -12.69 11.73
N VAL A 72 16.14 -12.30 11.43
CA VAL A 72 15.85 -11.01 10.81
C VAL A 72 16.08 -9.90 11.82
N GLU A 73 16.95 -8.96 11.49
CA GLU A 73 17.41 -7.91 12.42
C GLU A 73 16.43 -6.73 12.51
N ASN A 74 15.64 -6.45 11.46
CA ASN A 74 14.79 -5.28 11.39
C ASN A 74 13.52 -5.52 10.58
N GLY A 75 12.48 -4.71 10.87
CA GLY A 75 11.23 -4.69 10.12
C GLY A 75 10.22 -5.76 10.51
N LEU A 76 10.46 -6.46 11.62
CA LEU A 76 9.50 -7.38 12.20
C LEU A 76 8.50 -6.62 13.08
N THR A 77 7.28 -7.11 13.11
CA THR A 77 6.24 -6.72 14.08
C THR A 77 5.79 -7.95 14.83
N TRP A 78 6.07 -7.99 16.12
CA TRP A 78 5.68 -9.04 17.04
C TRP A 78 4.39 -8.68 17.75
N ARG A 79 3.50 -9.65 17.91
CA ARG A 79 2.27 -9.52 18.69
C ARG A 79 2.05 -10.77 19.50
N VAL A 80 1.69 -10.58 20.77
CA VAL A 80 1.36 -11.64 21.71
C VAL A 80 -0.11 -11.54 22.05
N PHE A 81 -0.83 -12.66 21.94
CA PHE A 81 -2.26 -12.70 22.19
C PHE A 81 -2.60 -13.70 23.29
N HIS A 82 -3.64 -13.39 24.05
CA HIS A 82 -4.25 -14.34 24.95
C HIS A 82 -4.95 -15.45 24.16
N PRO A 83 -4.88 -16.73 24.60
CA PRO A 83 -5.43 -17.86 23.83
C PRO A 83 -6.95 -17.93 23.84
N ILE A 84 -7.60 -17.24 24.77
CA ILE A 84 -9.07 -17.25 24.91
C ILE A 84 -9.63 -16.00 24.23
N PRO A 85 -10.54 -16.16 23.24
CA PRO A 85 -11.19 -15.03 22.60
C PRO A 85 -11.99 -14.17 23.57
N GLY A 86 -12.00 -12.88 23.36
CA GLY A 86 -12.88 -11.95 24.08
C GLY A 86 -14.34 -12.06 23.62
N SER A 87 -15.20 -11.22 24.17
CA SER A 87 -16.63 -11.16 23.82
C SER A 87 -16.89 -10.76 22.37
N ASP A 88 -15.92 -10.15 21.72
CA ASP A 88 -15.93 -9.77 20.29
C ASP A 88 -15.45 -10.90 19.35
N GLY A 89 -15.14 -12.07 19.89
CA GLY A 89 -14.61 -13.22 19.16
C GLY A 89 -13.15 -13.09 18.74
N LYS A 90 -12.45 -12.00 19.09
CA LYS A 90 -11.04 -11.78 18.79
C LYS A 90 -10.13 -12.16 19.93
N LEU A 91 -8.90 -12.54 19.61
CA LEU A 91 -7.87 -12.79 20.61
C LEU A 91 -7.37 -11.46 21.19
N PRO A 92 -7.43 -11.25 22.53
CA PRO A 92 -6.91 -10.05 23.15
C PRO A 92 -5.40 -9.90 22.93
N LEU A 93 -4.96 -8.73 22.47
CA LEU A 93 -3.54 -8.39 22.33
C LEU A 93 -3.00 -8.06 23.73
N LEU A 94 -1.92 -8.75 24.13
CA LEU A 94 -1.27 -8.58 25.44
C LEU A 94 -0.01 -7.71 25.33
N ALA A 95 0.77 -7.89 24.26
CA ALA A 95 2.02 -7.17 24.06
C ALA A 95 2.37 -7.09 22.57
N SER A 96 3.17 -6.09 22.20
CA SER A 96 3.75 -5.95 20.87
C SER A 96 5.17 -5.40 20.95
N SER A 97 5.97 -5.71 19.91
CA SER A 97 7.33 -5.18 19.72
C SER A 97 7.61 -5.02 18.25
N GLU A 98 8.41 -4.02 17.89
CA GLU A 98 8.85 -3.78 16.51
C GLU A 98 10.37 -3.82 16.42
N GLY A 99 10.91 -4.24 15.27
CA GLY A 99 12.35 -4.29 15.03
C GLY A 99 12.83 -5.66 14.57
N GLY A 100 13.77 -6.25 15.32
CA GLY A 100 14.33 -7.59 15.07
C GLY A 100 13.84 -8.64 16.08
N SER A 101 14.80 -9.35 16.70
CA SER A 101 14.49 -10.26 17.82
C SER A 101 13.81 -9.51 18.96
N ALA A 102 12.86 -10.15 19.63
CA ALA A 102 12.10 -9.55 20.73
C ALA A 102 12.23 -10.38 22.01
N ARG A 103 12.08 -9.72 23.15
CA ARG A 103 12.03 -10.36 24.47
C ARG A 103 10.76 -9.92 25.17
N PHE A 104 10.01 -10.89 25.68
CA PHE A 104 8.78 -10.65 26.42
C PHE A 104 8.81 -11.37 27.75
N GLU A 105 8.18 -10.77 28.76
CA GLU A 105 7.95 -11.35 30.07
C GLU A 105 6.55 -11.96 30.12
N PHE A 106 6.46 -13.24 30.48
CA PHE A 106 5.21 -13.99 30.54
C PHE A 106 4.95 -14.54 31.93
N GLU A 107 3.70 -14.56 32.32
CA GLU A 107 3.26 -15.48 33.38
C GLU A 107 3.18 -16.91 32.79
N PRO A 108 3.30 -17.96 33.65
CA PRO A 108 3.09 -19.33 33.19
C PRO A 108 1.70 -19.51 32.57
N GLY A 109 1.63 -20.04 31.38
CA GLY A 109 0.38 -20.19 30.64
C GLY A 109 0.57 -20.40 29.13
N ASP A 110 -0.53 -20.41 28.41
CA ASP A 110 -0.56 -20.54 26.95
C ASP A 110 -0.76 -19.17 26.29
N TYR A 111 -0.13 -18.97 25.14
CA TYR A 111 -0.19 -17.74 24.36
C TYR A 111 -0.18 -18.03 22.87
N PHE A 112 -0.68 -17.12 22.06
CA PHE A 112 -0.40 -17.10 20.63
C PHE A 112 0.58 -15.96 20.30
N ILE A 113 1.64 -16.31 19.60
CA ILE A 113 2.65 -15.36 19.14
C ILE A 113 2.51 -15.24 17.64
N HIS A 114 2.34 -14.02 17.16
CA HIS A 114 2.34 -13.69 15.75
C HIS A 114 3.53 -12.79 15.45
N VAL A 115 4.28 -13.14 14.42
CA VAL A 115 5.31 -12.26 13.85
C VAL A 115 4.98 -11.98 12.40
N ALA A 116 5.09 -10.71 12.02
CA ALA A 116 4.89 -10.25 10.66
C ALA A 116 6.15 -9.57 10.11
N PHE A 117 6.40 -9.76 8.82
CA PHE A 117 7.44 -9.10 8.05
C PHE A 117 6.84 -8.60 6.73
N GLY A 118 6.36 -7.36 6.72
CA GLY A 118 5.53 -6.85 5.64
C GLY A 118 4.18 -7.56 5.58
N ARG A 119 3.92 -8.30 4.50
CA ARG A 119 2.70 -9.12 4.34
C ARG A 119 2.92 -10.59 4.68
N ALA A 120 4.19 -10.99 4.85
CA ALA A 120 4.49 -12.32 5.36
C ALA A 120 4.26 -12.38 6.86
N GLY A 121 3.78 -13.50 7.35
CA GLY A 121 3.59 -13.70 8.78
C GLY A 121 3.37 -15.15 9.15
N VAL A 122 3.65 -15.47 10.44
CA VAL A 122 3.40 -16.78 11.02
C VAL A 122 2.87 -16.62 12.44
N THR A 123 1.97 -17.51 12.83
CA THR A 123 1.44 -17.58 14.19
C THR A 123 1.82 -18.93 14.81
N LYS A 124 2.33 -18.91 16.05
CA LYS A 124 2.72 -20.10 16.81
C LYS A 124 2.10 -20.06 18.18
N LYS A 125 1.63 -21.21 18.67
CA LYS A 125 1.25 -21.37 20.09
C LYS A 125 2.51 -21.50 20.93
N LEU A 126 2.60 -20.73 22.02
CA LEU A 126 3.65 -20.80 23.03
C LEU A 126 3.03 -21.24 24.36
N SER A 127 3.58 -22.30 24.95
CA SER A 127 3.27 -22.69 26.33
C SER A 127 4.44 -22.35 27.24
N VAL A 128 4.20 -21.50 28.22
CA VAL A 128 5.20 -21.06 29.19
C VAL A 128 5.03 -21.87 30.49
N PRO A 129 5.94 -22.77 30.83
CA PRO A 129 5.86 -23.58 32.05
C PRO A 129 6.19 -22.74 33.29
N ARG A 130 5.72 -23.17 34.46
CA ARG A 130 6.05 -22.51 35.73
C ARG A 130 7.52 -22.63 36.08
N GLU A 131 8.15 -23.75 35.76
CA GLU A 131 9.52 -24.10 36.10
C GLU A 131 10.21 -24.77 34.90
N GLY A 132 11.54 -24.84 34.95
CA GLY A 132 12.34 -25.47 33.90
C GLY A 132 12.97 -24.48 32.91
N PRO A 133 13.80 -24.93 31.97
CA PRO A 133 14.43 -24.06 30.96
C PRO A 133 13.41 -23.53 29.97
N LEU A 134 13.59 -22.29 29.56
CA LEU A 134 12.88 -21.69 28.43
C LEU A 134 13.87 -21.45 27.31
N GLU A 135 13.67 -22.14 26.19
CA GLU A 135 14.49 -21.96 24.99
C GLU A 135 14.04 -20.74 24.21
N THR A 136 14.98 -20.15 23.48
CA THR A 136 14.69 -19.11 22.49
C THR A 136 13.68 -19.65 21.46
N GLN A 137 12.58 -18.94 21.27
CA GLN A 137 11.56 -19.34 20.31
C GLN A 137 11.95 -18.87 18.92
N ARG A 138 12.19 -19.82 18.03
CA ARG A 138 12.45 -19.56 16.60
C ARG A 138 11.18 -19.74 15.80
N LEU A 139 10.81 -18.71 15.03
CA LEU A 139 9.66 -18.72 14.14
C LEU A 139 10.17 -18.55 12.70
N VAL A 140 9.92 -19.56 11.87
CA VAL A 140 10.28 -19.54 10.46
C VAL A 140 9.12 -18.95 9.68
N LEU A 141 9.37 -17.83 9.01
CA LEU A 141 8.35 -17.09 8.25
C LEU A 141 8.04 -17.75 6.90
N GLU A 142 8.96 -18.57 6.36
CA GLU A 142 8.87 -19.03 4.99
C GLU A 142 8.58 -17.84 4.05
N ALA A 143 9.39 -16.80 4.11
CA ALA A 143 9.10 -15.53 3.45
C ALA A 143 10.18 -15.12 2.46
N GLY A 144 9.75 -14.46 1.37
CA GLY A 144 10.62 -13.86 0.36
C GLY A 144 10.18 -12.46 -0.03
N GLY A 145 10.97 -11.82 -0.89
CA GLY A 145 10.64 -10.54 -1.51
C GLY A 145 10.15 -10.72 -2.93
N LEU A 146 9.19 -9.92 -3.36
CA LEU A 146 8.74 -9.80 -4.74
C LEU A 146 8.92 -8.36 -5.22
N VAL A 147 9.59 -8.18 -6.35
CA VAL A 147 9.70 -6.91 -7.06
C VAL A 147 9.09 -7.07 -8.44
N LEU A 148 8.16 -6.21 -8.76
CA LEU A 148 7.43 -6.22 -10.02
C LEU A 148 7.83 -5.03 -10.89
N ASN A 149 7.98 -5.29 -12.18
CA ASN A 149 8.14 -4.27 -13.19
C ASN A 149 7.44 -4.71 -14.47
N ALA A 150 7.30 -3.81 -15.44
CA ALA A 150 6.73 -4.15 -16.73
C ALA A 150 7.34 -3.33 -17.86
N VAL A 151 7.28 -3.92 -19.05
CA VAL A 151 7.62 -3.27 -20.32
C VAL A 151 6.46 -3.44 -21.29
N SER A 152 6.41 -2.63 -22.35
CA SER A 152 5.45 -2.81 -23.43
C SER A 152 6.16 -3.08 -24.76
N GLY A 153 5.56 -3.93 -25.58
CA GLY A 153 6.22 -4.42 -26.80
C GLY A 153 7.47 -5.22 -26.44
N VAL A 154 8.61 -4.94 -27.09
CA VAL A 154 9.85 -5.67 -26.86
C VAL A 154 10.52 -5.23 -25.56
N ASP A 155 10.74 -3.92 -25.38
CA ASP A 155 11.52 -3.35 -24.28
C ASP A 155 11.14 -1.92 -23.89
N MET A 156 10.02 -1.38 -24.42
CA MET A 156 9.61 -0.03 -24.09
C MET A 156 9.25 0.07 -22.60
N ARG A 157 9.98 0.92 -21.88
CA ARG A 157 9.72 1.17 -20.45
C ARG A 157 8.40 1.90 -20.25
N ILE A 158 7.57 1.36 -19.39
CA ILE A 158 6.32 1.99 -18.98
C ILE A 158 6.60 3.02 -17.88
N PRO A 159 6.08 4.27 -17.99
CA PRO A 159 6.21 5.26 -16.93
C PRO A 159 5.61 4.76 -15.62
N VAL A 160 6.34 4.94 -14.51
CA VAL A 160 5.97 4.43 -13.17
C VAL A 160 4.57 4.88 -12.72
N HIS A 161 4.15 6.07 -13.09
CA HIS A 161 2.83 6.60 -12.72
C HIS A 161 1.67 5.98 -13.49
N GLN A 162 1.94 5.29 -14.60
CA GLN A 162 0.95 4.61 -15.44
C GLN A 162 0.88 3.10 -15.16
N LEU A 163 1.70 2.57 -14.25
CA LEU A 163 1.78 1.15 -13.98
C LEU A 163 1.39 0.85 -12.54
N ARG A 164 0.52 -0.14 -12.36
CA ARG A 164 0.08 -0.65 -11.04
C ARG A 164 0.02 -2.17 -11.08
N PHE A 165 0.22 -2.76 -9.90
CA PHE A 165 0.08 -4.19 -9.73
C PHE A 165 -0.84 -4.48 -8.54
N ASN A 166 -1.73 -5.45 -8.74
CA ASN A 166 -2.52 -6.03 -7.66
C ASN A 166 -2.09 -7.48 -7.49
N ILE A 167 -1.86 -7.89 -6.24
CA ILE A 167 -1.34 -9.20 -5.87
C ILE A 167 -2.44 -9.97 -5.16
N TYR A 168 -2.78 -11.13 -5.68
CA TYR A 168 -3.77 -12.04 -5.13
C TYR A 168 -3.11 -13.36 -4.74
N LYS A 169 -3.73 -14.13 -3.85
CA LYS A 169 -3.37 -15.54 -3.68
C LYS A 169 -3.76 -16.30 -4.95
N ALA A 170 -2.89 -17.24 -5.38
CA ALA A 170 -3.21 -18.09 -6.53
C ALA A 170 -4.33 -19.09 -6.22
N GLU A 171 -4.48 -19.47 -4.94
CA GLU A 171 -5.56 -20.36 -4.51
C GLU A 171 -6.87 -19.56 -4.42
N GLU A 172 -7.93 -20.10 -5.02
CA GLU A 172 -9.27 -19.55 -4.87
C GLU A 172 -9.77 -19.78 -3.44
N GLY A 173 -10.42 -18.76 -2.88
CA GLY A 173 -11.09 -18.89 -1.60
C GLY A 173 -12.30 -19.84 -1.66
N ILE A 174 -12.90 -20.10 -0.51
CA ILE A 174 -14.09 -20.97 -0.38
C ILE A 174 -15.26 -20.47 -1.26
N ASP A 175 -15.29 -19.16 -1.52
CA ASP A 175 -16.32 -18.49 -2.33
C ASP A 175 -15.99 -18.44 -3.83
N GLY A 176 -14.89 -19.08 -4.27
CA GLY A 176 -14.42 -19.04 -5.66
C GLY A 176 -13.77 -17.71 -6.07
N GLU A 177 -13.57 -16.79 -5.14
CA GLU A 177 -12.89 -15.52 -5.39
C GLU A 177 -11.42 -15.58 -4.98
N GLN A 178 -10.56 -14.91 -5.75
CA GLN A 178 -9.15 -14.78 -5.40
C GLN A 178 -8.97 -13.76 -4.27
N GLN A 179 -8.31 -14.15 -3.20
CA GLN A 179 -8.05 -13.27 -2.07
C GLN A 179 -7.00 -12.21 -2.43
N LEU A 180 -7.39 -10.93 -2.39
CA LEU A 180 -6.47 -9.80 -2.53
C LEU A 180 -5.50 -9.76 -1.34
N VAL A 181 -4.19 -9.73 -1.63
CA VAL A 181 -3.10 -9.63 -0.65
C VAL A 181 -2.58 -8.20 -0.54
N VAL A 182 -2.30 -7.58 -1.68
CA VAL A 182 -1.83 -6.18 -1.77
C VAL A 182 -2.40 -5.55 -3.04
N GLU A 183 -2.96 -4.37 -2.91
CA GLU A 183 -3.43 -3.55 -4.02
C GLU A 183 -2.49 -2.39 -4.35
N ASN A 184 -2.57 -1.90 -5.56
CA ASN A 184 -1.89 -0.67 -6.02
C ASN A 184 -0.36 -0.65 -5.78
N VAL A 185 0.31 -1.79 -5.91
CA VAL A 185 1.76 -1.89 -5.78
C VAL A 185 2.42 -1.12 -6.93
N ARG A 186 3.35 -0.23 -6.57
CA ARG A 186 4.14 0.52 -7.55
C ARG A 186 5.29 -0.34 -8.10
N PRO A 187 5.72 -0.09 -9.35
CA PRO A 187 6.93 -0.72 -9.88
C PRO A 187 8.14 -0.54 -8.97
N ASN A 188 9.03 -1.51 -8.99
CA ASN A 188 10.29 -1.52 -8.22
C ASN A 188 10.12 -1.42 -6.69
N THR A 189 8.93 -1.73 -6.17
CA THR A 189 8.68 -1.80 -4.73
C THR A 189 8.85 -3.23 -4.24
N ILE A 190 9.65 -3.44 -3.18
CA ILE A 190 9.79 -4.75 -2.57
C ILE A 190 8.55 -5.05 -1.73
N VAL A 191 7.82 -6.09 -2.12
CA VAL A 191 6.70 -6.63 -1.35
C VAL A 191 7.16 -7.92 -0.66
N ARG A 192 7.12 -7.96 0.66
CA ARG A 192 7.48 -9.13 1.45
C ARG A 192 6.26 -10.02 1.64
N LEU A 193 6.36 -11.27 1.20
CA LEU A 193 5.27 -12.25 1.14
C LEU A 193 5.74 -13.58 1.70
N ASN A 194 4.82 -14.41 2.21
CA ASN A 194 5.13 -15.81 2.45
C ASN A 194 5.49 -16.49 1.12
N ALA A 195 6.30 -17.54 1.18
CA ALA A 195 6.60 -18.37 0.01
C ALA A 195 5.31 -18.97 -0.55
N GLY A 196 5.20 -19.00 -1.87
CA GLY A 196 4.01 -19.49 -2.55
C GLY A 196 3.83 -18.90 -3.93
N THR A 197 2.79 -19.29 -4.60
CA THR A 197 2.40 -18.74 -5.91
C THR A 197 1.36 -17.64 -5.70
N TYR A 198 1.54 -16.54 -6.41
CA TYR A 198 0.65 -15.38 -6.37
C TYR A 198 0.16 -15.06 -7.77
N HIS A 199 -1.11 -14.73 -7.88
CA HIS A 199 -1.71 -14.22 -9.11
C HIS A 199 -1.52 -12.71 -9.17
N ILE A 200 -0.79 -12.23 -10.17
CA ILE A 200 -0.47 -10.81 -10.34
C ILE A 200 -1.32 -10.25 -11.47
N VAL A 201 -2.03 -9.18 -11.17
CA VAL A 201 -2.73 -8.36 -12.16
C VAL A 201 -1.91 -7.10 -12.37
N SER A 202 -1.36 -6.93 -13.57
CA SER A 202 -0.59 -5.77 -13.99
C SER A 202 -1.45 -4.87 -14.86
N GLU A 203 -1.60 -3.61 -14.48
CA GLU A 203 -2.42 -2.62 -15.16
C GLU A 203 -1.53 -1.51 -15.73
N TYR A 204 -1.57 -1.34 -17.05
CA TYR A 204 -0.92 -0.23 -17.74
C TYR A 204 -1.97 0.76 -18.21
N GLY A 205 -1.99 1.97 -17.63
CA GLY A 205 -3.10 2.91 -17.80
C GLY A 205 -4.36 2.48 -17.05
N ALA A 206 -5.52 2.95 -17.50
CA ALA A 206 -6.79 2.79 -16.79
C ALA A 206 -7.89 2.13 -17.63
N VAL A 207 -7.56 1.58 -18.82
CA VAL A 207 -8.58 1.09 -19.74
C VAL A 207 -8.56 -0.43 -19.84
N ASN A 208 -7.84 -0.98 -20.81
CA ASN A 208 -7.90 -2.41 -21.12
C ASN A 208 -6.53 -3.09 -21.25
N ALA A 209 -5.44 -2.36 -21.00
CA ALA A 209 -4.10 -2.93 -21.04
C ALA A 209 -3.75 -3.63 -19.73
N VAL A 210 -4.36 -4.79 -19.51
CA VAL A 210 -4.25 -5.61 -18.29
C VAL A 210 -3.63 -6.96 -18.62
N ILE A 211 -2.60 -7.34 -17.88
CA ILE A 211 -1.94 -8.66 -17.96
C ILE A 211 -2.09 -9.39 -16.64
N ARG A 212 -2.35 -10.68 -16.71
CA ARG A 212 -2.41 -11.59 -15.56
C ARG A 212 -1.32 -12.64 -15.67
N SER A 213 -0.65 -12.92 -14.56
CA SER A 213 0.51 -13.82 -14.53
C SER A 213 0.66 -14.44 -13.14
N ASP A 214 0.98 -15.72 -13.08
CA ASP A 214 1.29 -16.37 -11.82
C ASP A 214 2.80 -16.30 -11.56
N ILE A 215 3.19 -15.83 -10.38
CA ILE A 215 4.59 -15.67 -10.00
C ILE A 215 4.82 -16.39 -8.67
N ARG A 216 5.88 -17.21 -8.62
CA ARG A 216 6.29 -17.92 -7.42
C ARG A 216 7.30 -17.11 -6.62
N VAL A 217 6.98 -16.88 -5.34
CA VAL A 217 7.89 -16.30 -4.36
C VAL A 217 8.60 -17.43 -3.61
N GLU A 218 9.93 -17.40 -3.61
CA GLU A 218 10.76 -18.38 -2.92
C GLU A 218 11.22 -17.85 -1.55
N PRO A 219 11.28 -18.71 -0.53
CA PRO A 219 11.70 -18.29 0.80
C PRO A 219 13.17 -17.84 0.81
N GLY A 220 13.48 -16.79 1.56
CA GLY A 220 14.81 -16.23 1.69
C GLY A 220 15.36 -15.52 0.46
N LYS A 221 14.60 -15.43 -0.64
CA LYS A 221 15.05 -14.83 -1.90
C LYS A 221 14.26 -13.60 -2.29
N LEU A 222 14.89 -12.77 -3.12
CA LEU A 222 14.22 -11.69 -3.85
C LEU A 222 13.87 -12.21 -5.25
N THR A 223 12.57 -12.31 -5.54
CA THR A 223 12.05 -12.65 -6.88
C THR A 223 11.80 -11.35 -7.64
N GLU A 224 12.48 -11.18 -8.77
CA GLU A 224 12.26 -10.06 -9.68
C GLU A 224 11.52 -10.56 -10.90
N ALA A 225 10.40 -9.91 -11.23
CA ALA A 225 9.60 -10.28 -12.39
C ALA A 225 9.30 -9.06 -13.26
N VAL A 226 9.46 -9.24 -14.57
CA VAL A 226 9.12 -8.24 -15.58
C VAL A 226 7.97 -8.76 -16.44
N ILE A 227 6.83 -8.07 -16.36
CA ILE A 227 5.61 -8.42 -17.10
C ILE A 227 5.61 -7.69 -18.43
N GLN A 228 5.35 -8.41 -19.52
CA GLN A 228 5.31 -7.83 -20.87
C GLN A 228 3.89 -7.47 -21.25
N HIS A 229 3.61 -6.17 -21.37
CA HIS A 229 2.35 -5.67 -21.93
C HIS A 229 2.37 -5.62 -23.44
N ARG A 230 1.21 -5.89 -24.01
CA ARG A 230 0.93 -5.66 -25.44
C ARG A 230 -0.01 -4.48 -25.54
N ALA A 231 0.54 -3.26 -25.42
CA ALA A 231 -0.21 -2.02 -25.35
C ALA A 231 0.63 -0.84 -25.81
N ALA A 232 -0.01 0.31 -26.06
CA ALA A 232 0.68 1.55 -26.32
C ALA A 232 -0.10 2.76 -25.78
N GLN A 233 0.60 3.84 -25.47
CA GLN A 233 0.01 5.13 -25.17
C GLN A 233 -0.26 5.89 -26.49
N LEU A 234 -1.44 6.44 -26.59
CA LEU A 234 -1.90 7.21 -27.73
C LEU A 234 -2.30 8.61 -27.30
N THR A 235 -2.08 9.59 -28.17
CA THR A 235 -2.61 10.94 -28.03
C THR A 235 -3.64 11.16 -29.10
N LEU A 236 -4.87 11.52 -28.73
CA LEU A 236 -5.96 11.79 -29.69
C LEU A 236 -5.96 13.26 -30.05
N LYS A 237 -6.12 13.55 -31.34
CA LYS A 237 -6.17 14.91 -31.89
C LYS A 237 -7.25 15.02 -32.93
N LEU A 238 -8.14 16.01 -32.83
CA LEU A 238 -9.01 16.40 -33.91
C LEU A 238 -8.31 17.56 -34.67
N VAL A 239 -8.04 17.41 -35.95
CA VAL A 239 -7.25 18.36 -36.72
C VAL A 239 -7.95 18.74 -38.02
N ALA A 240 -7.68 19.94 -38.52
CA ALA A 240 -8.20 20.38 -39.84
C ALA A 240 -7.45 19.71 -40.99
N GLU A 241 -6.14 19.49 -40.81
CA GLU A 241 -5.23 18.85 -41.78
C GLU A 241 -4.20 18.00 -41.00
N GLU A 242 -3.57 17.04 -41.66
CA GLU A 242 -2.53 16.19 -41.06
C GLU A 242 -1.39 17.03 -40.47
N GLY A 243 -1.01 16.73 -39.23
CA GLY A 243 -0.01 17.49 -38.48
C GLY A 243 -0.48 18.85 -38.00
N GLY A 244 -1.74 19.20 -38.20
CA GLY A 244 -2.33 20.47 -37.79
C GLY A 244 -2.51 20.60 -36.25
N GLU A 245 -2.91 21.81 -35.83
CA GLU A 245 -3.21 22.06 -34.42
C GLU A 245 -4.48 21.33 -34.01
N ALA A 246 -4.44 20.77 -32.78
CA ALA A 246 -5.58 20.06 -32.23
C ALA A 246 -6.69 21.03 -31.80
N ILE A 247 -7.92 20.67 -32.12
CA ILE A 247 -9.11 21.47 -31.86
C ILE A 247 -9.59 21.22 -30.43
N ALA A 248 -9.74 22.30 -29.68
CA ALA A 248 -10.25 22.26 -28.31
C ALA A 248 -11.72 21.82 -28.24
N ASP A 249 -12.18 21.55 -27.01
CA ASP A 249 -13.59 21.20 -26.71
C ASP A 249 -14.12 19.99 -27.51
N THR A 250 -13.24 19.04 -27.77
CA THR A 250 -13.58 17.80 -28.45
C THR A 250 -13.91 16.71 -27.46
N ALA A 251 -15.08 16.10 -27.60
CA ALA A 251 -15.48 14.90 -26.84
C ALA A 251 -15.09 13.66 -27.64
N TRP A 252 -14.45 12.71 -26.97
CA TRP A 252 -13.90 11.49 -27.54
C TRP A 252 -14.60 10.27 -27.05
N SER A 253 -14.89 9.33 -27.93
CA SER A 253 -15.30 7.97 -27.59
C SER A 253 -14.43 7.00 -28.39
N ILE A 254 -13.82 6.04 -27.71
CA ILE A 254 -13.01 5.00 -28.34
C ILE A 254 -13.79 3.70 -28.28
N LEU A 255 -13.93 3.06 -29.44
CA LEU A 255 -14.66 1.81 -29.60
C LEU A 255 -13.70 0.69 -30.04
N THR A 256 -14.00 -0.53 -29.60
CA THR A 256 -13.40 -1.75 -30.15
C THR A 256 -13.90 -1.97 -31.59
N SER A 257 -13.26 -2.89 -32.32
CA SER A 257 -13.76 -3.36 -33.62
C SER A 257 -15.17 -3.98 -33.53
N GLY A 258 -15.60 -4.43 -32.36
CA GLY A 258 -16.95 -4.94 -32.09
C GLY A 258 -18.00 -3.85 -31.83
N GLY A 259 -17.58 -2.57 -31.73
CA GLY A 259 -18.45 -1.43 -31.46
C GLY A 259 -18.66 -1.12 -29.97
N ASP A 260 -18.00 -1.83 -29.05
CA ASP A 260 -18.08 -1.57 -27.61
C ASP A 260 -17.24 -0.34 -27.24
N VAL A 261 -17.81 0.58 -26.49
CA VAL A 261 -17.08 1.76 -25.98
C VAL A 261 -16.14 1.33 -24.86
N VAL A 262 -14.84 1.57 -25.04
CA VAL A 262 -13.79 1.25 -24.06
C VAL A 262 -13.31 2.46 -23.26
N SER A 263 -13.48 3.66 -23.82
CA SER A 263 -13.10 4.90 -23.13
C SER A 263 -13.83 6.10 -23.66
N GLU A 264 -14.08 7.07 -22.78
CA GLU A 264 -14.59 8.40 -23.12
C GLU A 264 -13.73 9.46 -22.43
N SER A 265 -13.51 10.58 -23.14
CA SER A 265 -12.75 11.71 -22.60
C SER A 265 -13.14 13.02 -23.26
N VAL A 266 -12.73 14.15 -22.72
CA VAL A 266 -12.92 15.49 -23.31
C VAL A 266 -11.60 16.25 -23.24
N GLY A 267 -11.20 16.84 -24.35
CA GLY A 267 -9.98 17.65 -24.43
C GLY A 267 -9.40 17.72 -25.84
N ALA A 268 -8.42 18.62 -26.03
CA ALA A 268 -7.71 18.76 -27.29
C ALA A 268 -6.69 17.64 -27.54
N PHE A 269 -6.02 17.16 -26.43
CA PHE A 269 -4.94 16.17 -26.47
C PHE A 269 -5.11 15.09 -25.39
N PRO A 270 -6.24 14.40 -25.28
CA PRO A 270 -6.34 13.37 -24.28
C PRO A 270 -5.38 12.22 -24.62
N THR A 271 -4.68 11.74 -23.58
CA THR A 271 -3.82 10.56 -23.71
C THR A 271 -4.53 9.35 -23.15
N ILE A 272 -4.40 8.23 -23.82
CA ILE A 272 -5.02 6.97 -23.46
C ILE A 272 -4.03 5.83 -23.68
N VAL A 273 -4.08 4.82 -22.83
CA VAL A 273 -3.36 3.56 -23.03
C VAL A 273 -4.35 2.50 -23.45
N LEU A 274 -4.09 1.85 -24.57
CA LEU A 274 -4.91 0.76 -25.09
C LEU A 274 -4.07 -0.48 -25.33
N ALA A 275 -4.69 -1.63 -25.14
CA ALA A 275 -4.14 -2.91 -25.56
C ALA A 275 -3.98 -2.92 -27.10
N GLU A 276 -3.05 -3.75 -27.59
CA GLU A 276 -2.86 -3.99 -29.02
C GLU A 276 -4.17 -4.48 -29.65
N GLY A 277 -4.54 -3.89 -30.79
CA GLY A 277 -5.77 -4.21 -31.49
C GLY A 277 -6.24 -3.10 -32.42
N GLU A 278 -7.41 -3.31 -33.01
CA GLU A 278 -8.08 -2.35 -33.89
C GLU A 278 -9.18 -1.62 -33.12
N TYR A 279 -9.24 -0.31 -33.32
CA TYR A 279 -10.16 0.59 -32.66
C TYR A 279 -10.69 1.65 -33.57
N THR A 280 -11.82 2.25 -33.22
CA THR A 280 -12.39 3.42 -33.85
C THR A 280 -12.40 4.59 -32.90
N ALA A 281 -11.76 5.70 -33.25
CA ALA A 281 -11.88 6.97 -32.53
C ALA A 281 -13.04 7.78 -33.10
N ILE A 282 -13.98 8.16 -32.24
CA ILE A 282 -15.06 9.09 -32.56
C ILE A 282 -14.76 10.40 -31.86
N ALA A 283 -14.64 11.47 -32.63
CA ALA A 283 -14.45 12.84 -32.17
C ALA A 283 -15.73 13.64 -32.41
N ARG A 284 -16.35 14.16 -31.38
CA ARG A 284 -17.48 15.05 -31.44
C ARG A 284 -17.06 16.46 -31.06
N ASN A 285 -17.15 17.38 -31.96
CA ASN A 285 -16.89 18.79 -31.72
C ASN A 285 -18.09 19.63 -32.17
N LYS A 286 -18.64 20.45 -31.25
CA LYS A 286 -19.90 21.16 -31.46
C LYS A 286 -21.03 20.18 -31.80
N SER A 287 -21.63 20.32 -33.00
CA SER A 287 -22.71 19.47 -33.48
C SER A 287 -22.26 18.44 -34.54
N GLN A 288 -20.97 18.35 -34.82
CA GLN A 288 -20.42 17.45 -35.83
C GLN A 288 -19.66 16.30 -35.19
N THR A 289 -19.70 15.15 -35.87
CA THR A 289 -19.04 13.91 -35.43
C THR A 289 -18.10 13.45 -36.55
N TYR A 290 -16.89 13.12 -36.17
CA TYR A 290 -15.84 12.62 -37.03
C TYR A 290 -15.37 11.30 -36.52
N GLN A 291 -14.87 10.41 -37.36
CA GLN A 291 -14.37 9.11 -36.96
C GLN A 291 -13.11 8.72 -37.74
N ARG A 292 -12.28 7.91 -37.08
CA ARG A 292 -11.10 7.29 -37.72
C ARG A 292 -10.87 5.91 -37.11
N GLU A 293 -10.67 4.92 -37.95
CA GLU A 293 -10.15 3.61 -37.58
C GLU A 293 -8.64 3.68 -37.43
N PHE A 294 -8.10 3.01 -36.42
CA PHE A 294 -6.67 2.96 -36.18
C PHE A 294 -6.27 1.64 -35.52
N THR A 295 -5.00 1.28 -35.65
CA THR A 295 -4.43 0.07 -35.04
C THR A 295 -3.42 0.44 -33.97
N VAL A 296 -3.55 -0.18 -32.80
CA VAL A 296 -2.58 -0.08 -31.69
C VAL A 296 -1.55 -1.19 -31.85
N VAL A 297 -0.27 -0.79 -31.89
CA VAL A 297 0.86 -1.71 -31.96
C VAL A 297 1.62 -1.67 -30.64
N ALA A 298 1.84 -2.84 -30.04
CA ALA A 298 2.50 -2.96 -28.75
C ALA A 298 3.86 -2.24 -28.70
N GLY A 299 4.09 -1.43 -27.66
CA GLY A 299 5.32 -0.68 -27.46
C GLY A 299 5.53 0.50 -28.42
N ARG A 300 4.52 0.88 -29.21
CA ARG A 300 4.62 1.97 -30.18
C ARG A 300 3.65 3.10 -29.86
N ASN A 301 4.10 4.05 -29.06
CA ASN A 301 3.31 5.24 -28.77
C ASN A 301 3.14 6.10 -30.04
N SER A 302 1.94 6.63 -30.28
CA SER A 302 1.63 7.40 -31.46
C SER A 302 0.49 8.41 -31.23
N ASP A 303 0.38 9.36 -32.15
CA ASP A 303 -0.75 10.26 -32.22
C ASP A 303 -1.81 9.68 -33.17
N VAL A 304 -3.06 9.81 -32.79
CA VAL A 304 -4.23 9.43 -33.59
C VAL A 304 -4.93 10.73 -34.00
N GLU A 305 -4.73 11.14 -35.21
CA GLU A 305 -5.33 12.36 -35.78
C GLU A 305 -6.64 12.01 -36.46
N VAL A 306 -7.73 12.60 -36.04
CA VAL A 306 -9.04 12.55 -36.71
C VAL A 306 -9.20 13.83 -37.52
N LEU A 307 -9.51 13.71 -38.79
CA LEU A 307 -9.65 14.86 -39.68
C LEU A 307 -11.09 15.39 -39.69
N LEU A 308 -11.24 16.70 -39.85
CA LEU A 308 -12.53 17.39 -40.06
C LEU A 308 -13.17 17.10 -41.45
N LYS A 309 -13.16 15.85 -41.89
CA LYS A 309 -13.71 15.48 -43.20
C LYS A 309 -14.73 14.39 -43.11
#